data_0284226b3444fd18c631a87642290aeb
#
_entry.id   0284226b3444fd18c631a87642290aeb
#
_cell.length_a   1.000
_cell.length_b   1.000
_cell.length_c   1.000
_cell.angle_alpha   90.00
_cell.angle_beta   90.00
_cell.angle_gamma   90.00
#
_symmetry.space_group_name_H-M   'P 1'
#
loop_
_entity.id
_entity.type
_entity.pdbx_description
1 polymer ?
#
loop_
_entity_poly.entity_id
_entity_poly.type
_entity_poly.pdbx_seq_one_letter_code
_entity_poly.pdbx_strand_id
1 'polypeptide(L)'
;MKVRLVFAGAIFFLMACSARAQVTGDVIGVHDLTAGSKSPITGARPGSCTYCHAPHSGIGNAPLWNQTLSVQTYTPYSSTTSAQTGNAQPPLGKDSSLCLSCHDGTVAPGQTVVYGAVTMTGSMASPDVLGTNLQNSHPFSLVLPIKDSVELAASLVSQGKTTDPTGAVKLILGNIECTSCHDPHVQAKDPISQNFLVRDSSNGQLCLACHDPNRTMTGTVNPLNGWTAGIHTTAVNKTIAQANVGSYPTVAQNACLSCHLPHNAAGAARLLRGPNEQACLACHAGGSNLSPSIPNVFAEFAKIGHPFPAGTNAHDTAESLVLNSNRHATCADCHNGHASNQVTAFPPPPLTRASQNGVAGVNVSDGVSAVNPSVNQYENCLRCHGTSAGKAVNPVFGYLPARAVASGDFLNVIPQFAYSSTSSHPVTHVRSSALPQPSLLTNMLNLDGVTQGRSMGTEILCTDCHNSDDNREFGGVGPNGPHGSRWTHILERRYEFSQAPAPGQLVTNLFPNPDLSVNGPFALCSKCHAANQIMSNTSFSEHARHINDGFSCSACHTAHGMGSTSGTTISGERLVNFDVNVVAPNGATPISYSRASNSCSLTCHNHAHALLGGATVIKPLRK
;
A
#
# COMPACT_ATOMS: atom_id res chain seq x y z
N MET A 1 -52.39 43.81 60.20
CA MET A 1 -51.01 43.48 60.37
C MET A 1 -50.84 41.98 60.05
N LYS A 2 -50.39 41.62 58.87
CA LYS A 2 -50.24 40.20 58.44
C LYS A 2 -48.77 39.87 58.38
N VAL A 3 -48.31 39.01 59.27
CA VAL A 3 -46.95 38.46 59.27
C VAL A 3 -46.90 37.33 58.26
N ARG A 4 -46.02 37.44 57.29
CA ARG A 4 -45.70 36.37 56.34
C ARG A 4 -44.51 35.56 56.87
N LEU A 5 -44.75 34.30 57.16
CA LEU A 5 -43.70 33.31 57.41
C LEU A 5 -43.06 32.92 56.07
N VAL A 6 -41.79 33.11 55.99
CA VAL A 6 -41.00 32.59 54.87
C VAL A 6 -40.39 31.27 55.31
N PHE A 7 -40.80 30.17 54.65
CA PHE A 7 -40.16 28.86 54.80
C PHE A 7 -38.95 28.83 53.85
N ALA A 8 -37.77 28.82 54.44
CA ALA A 8 -36.53 28.52 53.69
C ALA A 8 -36.36 26.99 53.69
N GLY A 9 -36.71 26.39 52.54
CA GLY A 9 -36.43 24.98 52.27
C GLY A 9 -34.94 24.82 51.87
N ALA A 10 -34.14 24.24 52.76
CA ALA A 10 -32.80 23.80 52.47
C ALA A 10 -32.84 22.54 51.58
N ILE A 11 -32.60 22.70 50.32
CA ILE A 11 -32.36 21.58 49.38
C ILE A 11 -30.95 21.06 49.63
N PHE A 12 -30.86 19.96 50.38
CA PHE A 12 -29.62 19.19 50.48
C PHE A 12 -29.40 18.47 49.14
N PHE A 13 -28.53 19.03 48.31
CA PHE A 13 -27.99 18.31 47.14
C PHE A 13 -27.07 17.21 47.68
N LEU A 14 -27.57 16.00 47.76
CA LEU A 14 -26.72 14.82 47.88
C LEU A 14 -25.94 14.70 46.57
N MET A 15 -24.72 15.26 46.53
CA MET A 15 -23.72 14.81 45.61
C MET A 15 -23.38 13.36 46.00
N ALA A 16 -24.01 12.42 45.35
CA ALA A 16 -23.51 11.07 45.30
C ALA A 16 -22.17 11.14 44.55
N CYS A 17 -21.08 11.37 45.26
CA CYS A 17 -19.74 10.96 44.80
C CYS A 17 -19.88 9.45 44.54
N SER A 18 -20.11 9.07 43.29
CA SER A 18 -19.80 7.74 42.82
C SER A 18 -18.28 7.57 43.04
N ALA A 19 -17.92 7.15 44.25
CA ALA A 19 -16.63 6.53 44.48
C ALA A 19 -16.57 5.39 43.45
N ARG A 20 -15.89 5.64 42.34
CA ARG A 20 -15.47 4.54 41.48
C ARG A 20 -14.60 3.70 42.41
N ALA A 21 -15.13 2.57 42.84
CA ALA A 21 -14.33 1.58 43.53
C ALA A 21 -13.10 1.37 42.65
N GLN A 22 -11.95 1.71 43.20
CA GLN A 22 -10.70 1.40 42.55
C GLN A 22 -10.77 -0.10 42.30
N VAL A 23 -10.66 -0.51 41.04
CA VAL A 23 -10.73 -1.92 40.67
C VAL A 23 -9.59 -2.58 41.43
N THR A 24 -9.89 -3.14 42.58
CA THR A 24 -8.92 -3.93 43.36
C THR A 24 -8.57 -5.14 42.52
N GLY A 25 -7.29 -5.42 42.34
CA GLY A 25 -6.82 -6.56 41.61
C GLY A 25 -7.50 -7.83 42.11
N ASP A 26 -8.31 -8.40 41.22
CA ASP A 26 -9.08 -9.57 41.53
C ASP A 26 -9.13 -10.41 40.22
N VAL A 27 -8.95 -11.72 40.35
CA VAL A 27 -8.98 -12.65 39.23
C VAL A 27 -10.43 -12.90 38.83
N ILE A 28 -11.06 -11.89 38.21
CA ILE A 28 -12.41 -12.00 37.69
C ILE A 28 -12.32 -12.21 36.17
N GLY A 29 -12.88 -13.27 35.67
CA GLY A 29 -12.88 -13.57 34.23
C GLY A 29 -12.29 -14.95 33.93
N VAL A 30 -11.65 -15.11 32.80
CA VAL A 30 -11.19 -16.41 32.30
C VAL A 30 -10.00 -17.00 33.09
N HIS A 31 -9.29 -16.20 33.89
CA HIS A 31 -8.24 -16.69 34.79
C HIS A 31 -8.76 -17.16 36.16
N ASP A 32 -10.05 -16.98 36.46
CA ASP A 32 -10.66 -17.66 37.58
C ASP A 32 -10.90 -19.13 37.22
N LEU A 33 -9.96 -20.00 37.58
CA LEU A 33 -10.01 -21.42 37.26
C LEU A 33 -10.88 -22.23 38.26
N THR A 34 -11.65 -21.59 39.12
CA THR A 34 -12.52 -22.30 40.06
C THR A 34 -13.77 -22.87 39.38
N ALA A 35 -14.35 -23.90 39.97
CA ALA A 35 -15.56 -24.52 39.45
C ALA A 35 -16.73 -23.50 39.43
N GLY A 36 -17.41 -23.42 38.28
CA GLY A 36 -18.56 -22.50 38.09
C GLY A 36 -18.18 -21.09 37.69
N SER A 37 -16.91 -20.77 37.50
CA SER A 37 -16.43 -19.51 36.95
C SER A 37 -16.72 -19.35 35.43
N LYS A 38 -16.34 -18.22 34.84
CA LYS A 38 -16.42 -17.99 33.38
C LYS A 38 -15.24 -18.57 32.58
N SER A 39 -14.28 -19.17 33.24
CA SER A 39 -13.12 -19.78 32.59
C SER A 39 -13.54 -20.95 31.71
N PRO A 40 -12.97 -21.09 30.50
CA PRO A 40 -13.16 -22.29 29.68
C PRO A 40 -12.48 -23.52 30.29
N ILE A 41 -11.61 -23.33 31.28
CA ILE A 41 -10.95 -24.40 32.03
C ILE A 41 -11.25 -24.19 33.51
N THR A 42 -11.79 -25.21 34.17
CA THR A 42 -12.10 -25.12 35.58
C THR A 42 -11.56 -26.35 36.34
N GLY A 43 -11.13 -26.12 37.56
CA GLY A 43 -10.62 -27.16 38.44
C GLY A 43 -11.43 -27.28 39.72
N ALA A 44 -11.33 -28.42 40.36
CA ALA A 44 -12.08 -28.71 41.60
C ALA A 44 -11.53 -27.99 42.84
N ARG A 45 -10.37 -27.34 42.75
CA ARG A 45 -9.76 -26.64 43.87
C ARG A 45 -10.41 -25.29 44.12
N PRO A 46 -10.83 -24.96 45.36
CA PRO A 46 -11.34 -23.66 45.69
C PRO A 46 -10.23 -22.59 45.76
N GLY A 47 -10.57 -21.35 45.46
CA GLY A 47 -9.68 -20.19 45.54
C GLY A 47 -8.89 -19.98 44.25
N SER A 48 -9.33 -19.01 43.45
CA SER A 48 -8.77 -18.68 42.13
C SER A 48 -7.25 -18.41 42.14
N CYS A 49 -6.74 -17.80 43.21
CA CYS A 49 -5.31 -17.48 43.35
C CYS A 49 -4.41 -18.72 43.43
N THR A 50 -4.95 -19.86 43.93
CA THR A 50 -4.13 -21.03 44.29
C THR A 50 -3.63 -21.85 43.10
N TYR A 51 -4.17 -21.62 41.90
CA TYR A 51 -3.66 -22.23 40.66
C TYR A 51 -2.35 -21.59 40.23
N CYS A 52 -2.20 -20.29 40.46
CA CYS A 52 -1.03 -19.51 40.05
C CYS A 52 -0.07 -19.25 41.22
N HIS A 53 -0.56 -19.15 42.47
CA HIS A 53 0.25 -18.78 43.63
C HIS A 53 0.06 -19.75 44.79
N ALA A 54 1.13 -19.99 45.54
CA ALA A 54 1.12 -20.69 46.80
C ALA A 54 1.74 -19.81 47.88
N PRO A 55 1.06 -19.64 49.08
CA PRO A 55 1.59 -18.80 50.16
C PRO A 55 2.92 -19.29 50.72
N HIS A 56 3.14 -20.61 50.62
CA HIS A 56 4.34 -21.28 51.07
C HIS A 56 4.80 -22.29 50.00
N SER A 57 6.12 -22.53 49.92
CA SER A 57 6.72 -23.53 49.05
C SER A 57 6.47 -23.36 47.56
N GLY A 58 6.03 -22.20 47.12
CA GLY A 58 6.02 -21.84 45.69
C GLY A 58 7.43 -21.73 45.12
N ILE A 59 7.53 -21.61 43.79
CA ILE A 59 8.82 -21.45 43.10
C ILE A 59 9.50 -20.17 43.58
N GLY A 60 10.69 -20.27 44.15
CA GLY A 60 11.51 -19.14 44.62
C GLY A 60 11.92 -18.22 43.50
N ASN A 61 12.07 -16.90 43.79
CA ASN A 61 12.39 -15.85 42.82
C ASN A 61 11.28 -15.54 41.77
N ALA A 62 10.12 -16.14 41.90
CA ALA A 62 8.89 -15.81 41.21
C ALA A 62 7.85 -15.39 42.25
N PRO A 63 6.74 -14.73 41.91
CA PRO A 63 5.73 -14.25 42.86
C PRO A 63 4.99 -15.43 43.53
N LEU A 64 5.74 -16.27 44.27
CA LEU A 64 5.24 -17.52 44.91
C LEU A 64 4.51 -18.43 43.90
N TRP A 65 5.09 -18.58 42.70
CA TRP A 65 4.45 -19.29 41.60
C TRP A 65 4.18 -20.74 41.91
N ASN A 66 3.01 -21.21 41.57
CA ASN A 66 2.56 -22.54 41.92
C ASN A 66 2.35 -23.49 40.73
N GLN A 67 2.18 -22.96 39.52
CA GLN A 67 2.09 -23.78 38.32
C GLN A 67 3.48 -24.31 37.94
N THR A 68 3.56 -25.56 37.51
CA THR A 68 4.80 -26.19 37.00
C THR A 68 5.27 -25.43 35.76
N LEU A 69 6.55 -25.04 35.73
CA LEU A 69 7.11 -24.36 34.58
C LEU A 69 7.35 -25.30 33.40
N SER A 70 7.17 -24.78 32.19
CA SER A 70 7.58 -25.50 30.99
C SER A 70 9.11 -25.63 30.93
N VAL A 71 9.57 -26.76 30.45
CA VAL A 71 10.99 -27.03 30.20
C VAL A 71 11.37 -26.95 28.72
N GLN A 72 10.47 -26.40 27.91
CA GLN A 72 10.64 -26.33 26.47
C GLN A 72 11.64 -25.26 26.05
N THR A 73 12.22 -25.45 24.87
CA THR A 73 12.98 -24.43 24.17
C THR A 73 12.05 -23.71 23.21
N TYR A 74 12.09 -22.40 23.23
CA TYR A 74 11.23 -21.55 22.38
C TYR A 74 12.00 -21.01 21.19
N THR A 75 11.32 -20.95 20.03
CA THR A 75 11.83 -20.25 18.86
C THR A 75 11.30 -18.82 18.91
N PRO A 76 12.16 -17.81 19.13
CA PRO A 76 11.70 -16.43 19.31
C PRO A 76 11.32 -15.76 17.99
N TYR A 77 10.68 -14.60 18.09
CA TYR A 77 10.39 -13.74 16.94
C TYR A 77 11.67 -13.37 16.20
N SER A 78 11.60 -13.37 14.87
CA SER A 78 12.65 -12.85 14.00
C SER A 78 12.05 -12.21 12.75
N SER A 79 12.70 -11.18 12.24
CA SER A 79 12.35 -10.54 10.97
C SER A 79 13.59 -10.03 10.28
N THR A 80 13.49 -9.79 8.98
CA THR A 80 14.57 -9.21 8.19
C THR A 80 15.00 -7.84 8.73
N THR A 81 14.05 -7.02 9.18
CA THR A 81 14.33 -5.71 9.78
C THR A 81 15.06 -5.86 11.13
N SER A 82 14.62 -6.79 12.00
CA SER A 82 15.32 -7.01 13.27
C SER A 82 16.72 -7.57 13.06
N ALA A 83 16.91 -8.42 12.05
CA ALA A 83 18.23 -8.91 11.67
C ALA A 83 19.16 -7.80 11.17
N GLN A 84 18.66 -6.88 10.33
CA GLN A 84 19.45 -5.74 9.83
C GLN A 84 19.88 -4.77 10.94
N THR A 85 19.01 -4.53 11.92
CA THR A 85 19.33 -3.63 13.05
C THR A 85 20.13 -4.32 14.15
N GLY A 86 20.36 -5.63 14.06
CA GLY A 86 21.06 -6.41 15.10
C GLY A 86 20.23 -6.59 16.39
N ASN A 87 18.93 -6.34 16.34
CA ASN A 87 18.00 -6.46 17.47
C ASN A 87 17.38 -7.87 17.51
N ALA A 88 18.19 -8.89 17.58
CA ALA A 88 17.69 -10.25 17.77
C ALA A 88 17.02 -10.38 19.16
N GLN A 89 15.90 -11.08 19.21
CA GLN A 89 15.24 -11.34 20.48
C GLN A 89 16.12 -12.25 21.36
N PRO A 90 16.39 -11.85 22.62
CA PRO A 90 17.14 -12.69 23.55
C PRO A 90 16.28 -13.88 24.02
N PRO A 91 16.86 -14.84 24.76
CA PRO A 91 16.12 -15.88 25.44
C PRO A 91 15.03 -15.28 26.34
N LEU A 92 13.95 -16.02 26.52
CA LEU A 92 12.79 -15.57 27.30
C LEU A 92 13.15 -15.21 28.73
N GLY A 93 12.59 -14.11 29.20
CA GLY A 93 12.68 -13.67 30.58
C GLY A 93 11.87 -14.55 31.54
N LYS A 94 12.18 -14.44 32.82
CA LYS A 94 11.51 -15.24 33.84
C LYS A 94 10.01 -14.97 33.95
N ASP A 95 9.59 -13.72 33.80
CA ASP A 95 8.18 -13.34 33.98
C ASP A 95 7.30 -13.89 32.86
N SER A 96 7.76 -13.84 31.60
CA SER A 96 7.04 -14.43 30.48
C SER A 96 6.96 -15.95 30.57
N SER A 97 7.97 -16.61 31.15
CA SER A 97 7.96 -18.06 31.34
C SER A 97 6.86 -18.54 32.33
N LEU A 98 6.43 -17.67 33.24
CA LEU A 98 5.29 -17.99 34.13
C LEU A 98 3.99 -18.13 33.33
N CYS A 99 3.73 -17.21 32.41
CA CYS A 99 2.55 -17.26 31.54
C CYS A 99 2.61 -18.48 30.61
N LEU A 100 3.77 -18.72 30.00
CA LEU A 100 3.97 -19.86 29.11
C LEU A 100 3.87 -21.22 29.81
N SER A 101 3.94 -21.26 31.14
CA SER A 101 3.66 -22.51 31.88
C SER A 101 2.25 -23.07 31.67
N CYS A 102 1.35 -22.26 31.08
CA CYS A 102 0.02 -22.69 30.62
C CYS A 102 -0.12 -22.40 29.12
N HIS A 103 0.29 -21.21 28.68
CA HIS A 103 0.00 -20.68 27.34
C HIS A 103 0.90 -21.26 26.23
N ASP A 104 1.93 -22.06 26.53
CA ASP A 104 2.64 -22.81 25.51
C ASP A 104 1.99 -24.15 25.13
N GLY A 105 0.99 -24.57 25.91
CA GLY A 105 0.23 -25.80 25.67
C GLY A 105 1.01 -27.10 26.01
N THR A 106 2.21 -27.04 26.59
CA THR A 106 3.02 -28.22 26.91
C THR A 106 2.84 -28.72 28.33
N VAL A 107 2.47 -27.83 29.25
CA VAL A 107 2.11 -28.18 30.62
C VAL A 107 0.60 -27.95 30.80
N ALA A 108 -0.11 -28.97 31.24
CA ALA A 108 -1.55 -28.83 31.47
C ALA A 108 -1.84 -27.82 32.62
N PRO A 109 -2.80 -26.90 32.47
CA PRO A 109 -3.24 -26.09 33.57
C PRO A 109 -3.64 -26.93 34.78
N GLY A 110 -3.31 -26.48 35.98
CA GLY A 110 -3.56 -27.24 37.20
C GLY A 110 -2.46 -28.19 37.62
N GLN A 111 -1.36 -28.27 36.85
CA GLN A 111 -0.14 -28.97 37.30
C GLN A 111 0.60 -28.10 38.32
N THR A 112 0.16 -28.16 39.57
CA THR A 112 0.68 -27.27 40.62
C THR A 112 1.86 -27.90 41.37
N VAL A 113 2.82 -27.04 41.74
CA VAL A 113 4.05 -27.48 42.45
C VAL A 113 3.73 -27.91 43.89
N VAL A 114 2.87 -27.17 44.56
CA VAL A 114 2.59 -27.37 45.98
C VAL A 114 1.41 -28.32 46.22
N TYR A 115 0.42 -28.32 45.35
CA TYR A 115 -0.76 -29.14 45.54
C TYR A 115 -0.86 -30.35 44.62
N GLY A 116 0.17 -30.56 43.81
CA GLY A 116 0.19 -31.62 42.81
C GLY A 116 -0.76 -31.35 41.64
N ALA A 117 -1.10 -32.39 40.90
CA ALA A 117 -2.02 -32.29 39.78
C ALA A 117 -3.46 -32.07 40.27
N VAL A 118 -4.05 -30.94 39.94
CA VAL A 118 -5.46 -30.65 40.13
C VAL A 118 -6.24 -31.12 38.91
N THR A 119 -7.30 -31.89 39.12
CA THR A 119 -8.16 -32.30 37.99
C THR A 119 -8.84 -31.10 37.41
N MET A 120 -8.63 -30.87 36.12
CA MET A 120 -9.24 -29.78 35.35
C MET A 120 -10.27 -30.34 34.37
N THR A 121 -11.26 -29.54 34.05
CA THR A 121 -12.24 -29.78 32.97
C THR A 121 -12.23 -28.64 32.00
N GLY A 122 -12.49 -28.92 30.71
CA GLY A 122 -12.42 -27.95 29.64
C GLY A 122 -11.03 -27.86 28.99
N SER A 123 -10.88 -26.93 28.08
CA SER A 123 -9.62 -26.70 27.35
C SER A 123 -9.46 -25.24 26.97
N MET A 124 -8.22 -24.79 26.82
CA MET A 124 -7.91 -23.48 26.24
C MET A 124 -8.29 -23.45 24.76
N ALA A 125 -8.80 -22.32 24.31
CA ALA A 125 -9.05 -22.09 22.90
C ALA A 125 -7.71 -21.99 22.13
N SER A 126 -7.73 -22.37 20.85
CA SER A 126 -6.54 -22.30 20.01
C SER A 126 -5.84 -20.94 20.00
N PRO A 127 -6.56 -19.78 20.00
CA PRO A 127 -5.89 -18.47 20.05
C PRO A 127 -5.12 -18.22 21.35
N ASP A 128 -5.49 -18.87 22.44
CA ASP A 128 -4.88 -18.67 23.75
C ASP A 128 -3.64 -19.56 23.96
N VAL A 129 -3.40 -20.50 23.06
CA VAL A 129 -2.22 -21.35 23.05
C VAL A 129 -1.19 -20.78 22.07
N LEU A 130 -0.10 -20.26 22.60
CA LEU A 130 0.97 -19.64 21.80
C LEU A 130 1.94 -20.67 21.20
N GLY A 131 2.04 -21.85 21.81
CA GLY A 131 2.98 -22.88 21.45
C GLY A 131 4.43 -22.53 21.82
N THR A 132 5.37 -23.32 21.30
CA THR A 132 6.81 -23.10 21.50
C THR A 132 7.46 -22.33 20.34
N ASN A 133 6.80 -22.24 19.20
CA ASN A 133 7.23 -21.40 18.10
C ASN A 133 6.60 -20.00 18.22
N LEU A 134 7.37 -19.05 18.74
CA LEU A 134 6.93 -17.67 18.99
C LEU A 134 7.32 -16.71 17.87
N GLN A 135 7.72 -17.20 16.69
CA GLN A 135 8.06 -16.36 15.54
C GLN A 135 6.89 -15.51 15.04
N ASN A 136 5.67 -15.94 15.31
CA ASN A 136 4.42 -15.27 14.97
C ASN A 136 3.81 -14.48 16.13
N SER A 137 4.59 -14.19 17.16
CA SER A 137 4.19 -13.41 18.34
C SER A 137 5.08 -12.19 18.49
N HIS A 138 4.51 -11.09 19.02
CA HIS A 138 5.27 -9.87 19.32
C HIS A 138 6.50 -10.21 20.16
N PRO A 139 7.68 -9.68 19.82
CA PRO A 139 8.89 -9.93 20.59
C PRO A 139 8.74 -9.46 22.04
N PHE A 140 9.08 -10.33 22.98
CA PHE A 140 9.10 -10.04 24.40
C PHE A 140 10.41 -10.56 25.01
N SER A 141 10.68 -10.17 26.26
CA SER A 141 11.99 -10.31 26.91
C SER A 141 13.10 -9.50 26.24
N LEU A 142 12.74 -8.51 25.40
CA LEU A 142 13.69 -7.56 24.83
C LEU A 142 14.18 -6.61 25.88
N VAL A 143 15.50 -6.49 25.99
CA VAL A 143 16.16 -5.51 26.84
C VAL A 143 16.25 -4.16 26.13
N LEU A 144 15.76 -3.11 26.74
CA LEU A 144 15.86 -1.76 26.21
C LEU A 144 17.11 -1.05 26.79
N PRO A 145 17.71 -0.13 26.07
CA PRO A 145 17.28 0.43 24.78
C PRO A 145 17.57 -0.45 23.57
N ILE A 146 16.67 -0.39 22.57
CA ILE A 146 16.86 -1.07 21.29
C ILE A 146 17.53 -0.10 20.32
N LYS A 147 18.64 -0.53 19.74
CA LYS A 147 19.42 0.28 18.82
C LYS A 147 18.67 0.48 17.48
N ASP A 148 18.77 1.70 16.95
CA ASP A 148 18.38 2.07 15.57
C ASP A 148 16.91 1.81 15.16
N SER A 149 16.01 1.63 16.09
CA SER A 149 14.59 1.43 15.82
C SER A 149 13.84 2.76 15.77
N VAL A 150 13.66 3.30 14.56
CA VAL A 150 13.02 4.62 14.36
C VAL A 150 11.52 4.63 14.69
N GLU A 151 10.86 3.50 14.61
CA GLU A 151 9.44 3.33 14.90
C GLU A 151 9.12 3.28 16.41
N LEU A 152 10.12 3.17 17.26
CA LEU A 152 9.95 3.14 18.71
C LEU A 152 10.12 4.54 19.30
N ALA A 153 9.37 4.84 20.35
CA ALA A 153 9.46 6.11 21.05
C ALA A 153 10.89 6.42 21.52
N ALA A 154 11.31 7.67 21.38
CA ALA A 154 12.66 8.09 21.75
C ALA A 154 12.97 7.86 23.24
N SER A 155 11.98 8.03 24.13
CA SER A 155 12.11 7.74 25.56
C SER A 155 12.32 6.25 25.84
N LEU A 156 11.67 5.40 25.06
CA LEU A 156 11.84 3.96 25.17
C LEU A 156 13.26 3.55 24.78
N VAL A 157 13.74 4.05 23.63
CA VAL A 157 15.05 3.72 23.08
C VAL A 157 16.19 4.25 23.97
N SER A 158 16.08 5.48 24.49
CA SER A 158 17.16 6.13 25.24
C SER A 158 17.12 5.92 26.76
N GLN A 159 15.92 5.74 27.33
CA GLN A 159 15.72 5.72 28.78
C GLN A 159 14.99 4.47 29.28
N GLY A 160 14.54 3.59 28.39
CA GLY A 160 13.71 2.46 28.75
C GLY A 160 12.36 2.87 29.38
N LYS A 161 11.75 3.95 28.88
CA LYS A 161 10.47 4.46 29.37
C LYS A 161 9.44 4.49 28.26
N THR A 162 8.26 3.95 28.54
CA THR A 162 7.11 4.04 27.63
C THR A 162 6.56 5.47 27.60
N THR A 163 5.82 5.80 26.54
CA THR A 163 5.11 7.09 26.43
C THR A 163 3.70 7.04 27.00
N ASP A 164 3.33 5.95 27.67
CA ASP A 164 2.00 5.81 28.26
C ASP A 164 1.78 6.84 29.38
N PRO A 165 0.87 7.82 29.21
CA PRO A 165 0.62 8.84 30.21
C PRO A 165 -0.06 8.31 31.48
N THR A 166 -0.65 7.12 31.39
CA THR A 166 -1.33 6.49 32.53
C THR A 166 -0.37 5.69 33.41
N GLY A 167 0.83 5.39 32.89
CA GLY A 167 1.80 4.52 33.54
C GLY A 167 1.36 3.07 33.69
N ALA A 168 0.31 2.65 32.95
CA ALA A 168 -0.19 1.28 32.99
C ALA A 168 0.72 0.33 32.20
N VAL A 169 1.23 0.77 31.05
CA VAL A 169 2.19 0.01 30.25
C VAL A 169 3.58 0.16 30.87
N LYS A 170 4.14 -0.93 31.40
CA LYS A 170 5.38 -0.92 32.15
C LYS A 170 6.42 -1.88 31.55
N LEU A 171 7.66 -1.53 31.71
CA LEU A 171 8.77 -2.45 31.49
C LEU A 171 9.08 -3.18 32.79
N ILE A 172 9.27 -4.47 32.70
CA ILE A 172 9.59 -5.31 33.85
C ILE A 172 11.12 -5.49 33.92
N LEU A 173 11.73 -4.88 34.93
CA LEU A 173 13.20 -4.84 35.04
C LEU A 173 13.90 -4.35 33.76
N GLY A 174 13.28 -3.40 33.05
CA GLY A 174 13.78 -2.87 31.79
C GLY A 174 13.43 -3.69 30.55
N ASN A 175 12.66 -4.77 30.69
CA ASN A 175 12.27 -5.64 29.57
C ASN A 175 10.80 -5.49 29.20
N ILE A 176 10.49 -5.76 27.95
CA ILE A 176 9.12 -6.00 27.49
C ILE A 176 8.78 -7.44 27.86
N GLU A 177 7.78 -7.64 28.70
CA GLU A 177 7.30 -8.95 29.13
C GLU A 177 5.79 -9.08 28.86
N CYS A 178 5.23 -10.27 29.01
CA CYS A 178 3.78 -10.47 28.87
C CYS A 178 3.00 -9.48 29.73
N THR A 179 3.46 -9.21 30.95
CA THR A 179 2.87 -8.29 31.90
C THR A 179 3.07 -6.81 31.57
N SER A 180 3.84 -6.48 30.51
CA SER A 180 3.87 -5.12 29.98
C SER A 180 2.57 -4.74 29.28
N CYS A 181 1.88 -5.73 28.70
CA CYS A 181 0.63 -5.56 27.98
C CYS A 181 -0.58 -6.14 28.71
N HIS A 182 -0.40 -7.16 29.56
CA HIS A 182 -1.45 -7.89 30.24
C HIS A 182 -1.32 -7.78 31.76
N ASP A 183 -2.46 -7.63 32.43
CA ASP A 183 -2.58 -7.75 33.89
C ASP A 183 -3.52 -8.93 34.21
N PRO A 184 -3.01 -10.11 34.54
CA PRO A 184 -3.82 -11.30 34.71
C PRO A 184 -4.81 -11.22 35.88
N HIS A 185 -4.75 -10.14 36.68
CA HIS A 185 -5.60 -9.92 37.84
C HIS A 185 -6.80 -8.99 37.56
N VAL A 186 -6.77 -8.16 36.47
CA VAL A 186 -7.75 -7.08 36.30
C VAL A 186 -8.35 -7.06 34.91
N GLN A 187 -9.34 -7.93 34.67
CA GLN A 187 -10.09 -7.97 33.40
C GLN A 187 -10.90 -6.69 33.14
N ALA A 188 -11.36 -6.01 34.18
CA ALA A 188 -12.23 -4.85 34.04
C ALA A 188 -11.58 -3.63 33.35
N LYS A 189 -10.27 -3.60 33.21
CA LYS A 189 -9.55 -2.58 32.44
C LYS A 189 -9.69 -2.75 30.92
N ASP A 190 -10.05 -3.95 30.48
CA ASP A 190 -10.20 -4.34 29.09
C ASP A 190 -11.59 -4.95 28.84
N PRO A 191 -12.65 -4.12 28.88
CA PRO A 191 -14.02 -4.61 28.81
C PRO A 191 -14.44 -5.05 27.40
N ILE A 192 -13.70 -4.66 26.36
CA ILE A 192 -14.07 -4.91 24.96
C ILE A 192 -13.34 -6.14 24.42
N SER A 193 -12.02 -6.16 24.45
CA SER A 193 -11.25 -7.31 23.94
C SER A 193 -11.22 -8.47 24.93
N GLN A 194 -11.38 -8.20 26.21
CA GLN A 194 -11.40 -9.18 27.32
C GLN A 194 -10.15 -10.07 27.40
N ASN A 195 -9.00 -9.48 27.05
CA ASN A 195 -7.69 -10.14 27.04
C ASN A 195 -6.79 -9.69 28.19
N PHE A 196 -7.36 -9.19 29.28
CA PHE A 196 -6.61 -8.68 30.44
C PHE A 196 -5.59 -7.58 30.10
N LEU A 197 -5.84 -6.76 29.08
CA LEU A 197 -4.95 -5.68 28.75
C LEU A 197 -4.84 -4.67 29.91
N VAL A 198 -3.62 -4.17 30.15
CA VAL A 198 -3.35 -3.18 31.21
C VAL A 198 -4.08 -1.85 30.99
N ARG A 199 -4.53 -1.61 29.76
CA ARG A 199 -5.35 -0.47 29.35
C ARG A 199 -6.16 -0.79 28.10
N ASP A 200 -7.19 0.01 27.84
CA ASP A 200 -7.94 -0.04 26.58
C ASP A 200 -7.00 0.14 25.38
N SER A 201 -7.13 -0.72 24.38
CA SER A 201 -6.33 -0.70 23.15
C SER A 201 -7.01 0.03 21.99
N SER A 202 -8.19 0.62 22.20
CA SER A 202 -8.86 1.41 21.15
C SER A 202 -7.94 2.49 20.58
N ASN A 203 -8.08 2.76 19.28
CA ASN A 203 -7.25 3.73 18.56
C ASN A 203 -5.72 3.45 18.66
N GLY A 204 -5.35 2.20 18.94
CA GLY A 204 -3.95 1.78 19.05
C GLY A 204 -3.22 2.23 20.32
N GLN A 205 -3.92 2.70 21.35
CA GLN A 205 -3.31 3.32 22.54
C GLN A 205 -2.30 2.41 23.25
N LEU A 206 -2.53 1.10 23.29
CA LEU A 206 -1.58 0.16 23.88
C LEU A 206 -0.29 0.10 23.08
N CYS A 207 -0.39 0.02 21.76
CA CYS A 207 0.76 -0.06 20.85
C CYS A 207 1.57 1.25 20.85
N LEU A 208 0.87 2.39 20.82
CA LEU A 208 1.47 3.73 20.79
C LEU A 208 2.19 4.10 22.10
N ALA A 209 2.05 3.32 23.16
CA ALA A 209 2.87 3.46 24.37
C ALA A 209 4.36 3.19 24.11
N CYS A 210 4.67 2.45 23.06
CA CYS A 210 6.03 2.09 22.67
C CYS A 210 6.35 2.52 21.23
N HIS A 211 5.40 2.46 20.31
CA HIS A 211 5.56 2.83 18.91
C HIS A 211 5.20 4.31 18.70
N ASP A 212 6.10 5.08 18.07
CA ASP A 212 5.91 6.52 17.88
C ASP A 212 5.89 6.87 16.38
N PRO A 213 4.72 7.16 15.80
CA PRO A 213 4.61 7.52 14.40
C PRO A 213 5.25 8.89 14.06
N ASN A 214 5.55 9.71 15.06
CA ASN A 214 6.09 11.05 14.86
C ASN A 214 7.61 11.11 15.04
N ARG A 215 8.24 10.00 15.41
CA ARG A 215 9.69 9.99 15.60
C ARG A 215 10.42 10.15 14.26
N THR A 216 11.41 11.01 14.27
CA THR A 216 12.30 11.25 13.13
C THR A 216 13.75 10.92 13.49
N MET A 217 14.47 10.35 12.53
CA MET A 217 15.92 10.12 12.61
C MET A 217 16.56 10.53 11.28
N THR A 218 17.72 11.18 11.34
CA THR A 218 18.43 11.60 10.12
C THR A 218 18.80 10.39 9.26
N GLY A 219 18.41 10.45 8.00
CA GLY A 219 18.69 9.39 7.03
C GLY A 219 17.82 8.14 7.15
N THR A 220 16.86 8.10 8.07
CA THR A 220 15.97 6.95 8.28
C THR A 220 14.52 7.40 8.22
N VAL A 221 13.71 6.73 7.41
CA VAL A 221 12.27 7.00 7.32
C VAL A 221 11.54 6.11 8.32
N ASN A 222 10.73 6.73 9.16
CA ASN A 222 9.86 6.00 10.07
C ASN A 222 8.69 5.38 9.27
N PRO A 223 8.53 4.06 9.26
CA PRO A 223 7.46 3.40 8.51
C PRO A 223 6.05 3.76 9.02
N LEU A 224 5.94 4.25 10.26
CA LEU A 224 4.68 4.71 10.86
C LEU A 224 4.37 6.19 10.54
N ASN A 225 5.30 6.91 9.90
CA ASN A 225 5.09 8.32 9.59
C ASN A 225 3.84 8.53 8.74
N GLY A 226 2.97 9.45 9.16
CA GLY A 226 1.67 9.69 8.53
C GLY A 226 0.51 8.92 9.17
N TRP A 227 0.75 8.01 10.11
CA TRP A 227 -0.28 7.21 10.77
C TRP A 227 -1.42 8.04 11.36
N THR A 228 -1.11 9.14 12.04
CA THR A 228 -2.11 9.99 12.70
C THR A 228 -3.08 10.67 11.74
N ALA A 229 -2.69 10.86 10.48
CA ALA A 229 -3.51 11.43 9.41
C ALA A 229 -3.96 10.38 8.39
N GLY A 230 -3.56 9.13 8.55
CA GLY A 230 -3.85 8.03 7.65
C GLY A 230 -5.34 7.69 7.60
N ILE A 231 -5.79 7.16 6.47
CA ILE A 231 -7.21 6.81 6.29
C ILE A 231 -7.65 5.73 7.28
N HIS A 232 -6.78 4.81 7.66
CA HIS A 232 -7.11 3.73 8.58
C HIS A 232 -7.32 4.22 10.02
N THR A 233 -6.66 5.30 10.42
CA THR A 233 -6.88 5.94 11.74
C THR A 233 -8.06 6.90 11.76
N THR A 234 -8.44 7.43 10.61
CA THR A 234 -9.52 8.43 10.51
C THR A 234 -10.86 7.85 10.03
N ALA A 235 -10.90 6.56 9.68
CA ALA A 235 -12.09 5.88 9.18
C ALA A 235 -13.07 5.53 10.30
N VAL A 236 -13.58 6.54 10.99
CA VAL A 236 -14.55 6.39 12.09
C VAL A 236 -15.94 5.95 11.61
N ASN A 237 -16.24 6.18 10.34
CA ASN A 237 -17.51 5.81 9.71
C ASN A 237 -17.48 4.43 9.02
N LYS A 238 -16.35 3.72 9.07
CA LYS A 238 -16.21 2.36 8.53
C LYS A 238 -16.32 1.36 9.66
N THR A 239 -17.48 0.73 9.79
CA THR A 239 -17.71 -0.32 10.77
C THR A 239 -17.20 -1.66 10.26
N ILE A 240 -16.62 -2.44 11.16
CA ILE A 240 -16.16 -3.79 10.88
C ILE A 240 -17.34 -4.74 11.09
N ALA A 241 -17.78 -5.37 10.00
CA ALA A 241 -18.97 -6.22 10.01
C ALA A 241 -18.74 -7.61 10.62
N GLN A 242 -17.48 -8.06 10.72
CA GLN A 242 -17.11 -9.39 11.22
C GLN A 242 -16.08 -9.31 12.34
N ALA A 243 -16.32 -10.03 13.41
CA ALA A 243 -15.44 -10.12 14.58
C ALA A 243 -14.02 -10.62 14.27
N ASN A 244 -13.81 -11.28 13.12
CA ASN A 244 -12.51 -11.84 12.73
C ASN A 244 -11.46 -10.79 12.36
N VAL A 245 -11.84 -9.53 12.23
CA VAL A 245 -10.92 -8.44 11.85
C VAL A 245 -10.50 -7.59 13.05
N GLY A 246 -11.10 -7.81 14.23
CA GLY A 246 -10.75 -7.14 15.47
C GLY A 246 -11.93 -7.04 16.43
N SER A 247 -11.66 -6.57 17.64
CA SER A 247 -12.66 -6.48 18.72
C SER A 247 -13.42 -5.17 18.75
N TYR A 248 -12.91 -4.13 18.12
CA TYR A 248 -13.52 -2.80 18.13
C TYR A 248 -14.40 -2.57 16.89
N PRO A 249 -15.49 -1.80 17.02
CA PRO A 249 -16.53 -1.72 16.00
C PRO A 249 -16.10 -0.98 14.73
N THR A 250 -15.14 -0.07 14.78
CA THR A 250 -14.72 0.69 13.60
C THR A 250 -13.26 0.44 13.26
N VAL A 251 -12.88 0.70 12.00
CA VAL A 251 -11.49 0.59 11.54
C VAL A 251 -10.58 1.51 12.36
N ALA A 252 -10.99 2.74 12.59
CA ALA A 252 -10.23 3.70 13.39
C ALA A 252 -10.03 3.22 14.84
N GLN A 253 -11.07 2.71 15.47
CA GLN A 253 -10.98 2.20 16.84
C GLN A 253 -10.13 0.93 16.93
N ASN A 254 -10.24 0.05 15.94
CA ASN A 254 -9.44 -1.17 15.89
C ASN A 254 -7.98 -0.87 15.55
N ALA A 255 -7.71 0.21 14.80
CA ALA A 255 -6.39 0.75 14.50
C ALA A 255 -5.37 -0.31 14.05
N CYS A 256 -4.26 -0.46 14.77
CA CYS A 256 -3.20 -1.42 14.48
C CYS A 256 -3.73 -2.85 14.33
N LEU A 257 -4.71 -3.22 15.19
CA LEU A 257 -5.31 -4.55 15.20
C LEU A 257 -6.14 -4.86 13.96
N SER A 258 -6.45 -3.88 13.11
CA SER A 258 -7.08 -4.15 11.81
C SER A 258 -6.19 -4.97 10.88
N CYS A 259 -4.87 -4.79 10.97
CA CYS A 259 -3.88 -5.43 10.10
C CYS A 259 -2.93 -6.36 10.86
N HIS A 260 -2.64 -6.07 12.12
CA HIS A 260 -1.67 -6.80 12.93
C HIS A 260 -2.34 -7.67 13.99
N LEU A 261 -1.72 -8.80 14.28
CA LEU A 261 -2.01 -9.64 15.45
C LEU A 261 -0.77 -9.73 16.34
N PRO A 262 -0.85 -9.34 17.62
CA PRO A 262 0.30 -9.44 18.50
C PRO A 262 0.71 -10.88 18.81
N HIS A 263 -0.19 -11.85 18.62
CA HIS A 263 0.07 -13.28 18.82
C HIS A 263 -0.57 -14.09 17.70
N ASN A 264 0.03 -15.25 17.39
CA ASN A 264 -0.46 -16.20 16.40
C ASN A 264 -0.74 -15.54 15.02
N ALA A 265 0.09 -14.57 14.63
CA ALA A 265 -0.02 -13.89 13.37
C ALA A 265 0.28 -14.84 12.20
N ALA A 266 -0.63 -14.94 11.23
CA ALA A 266 -0.41 -15.78 10.04
C ALA A 266 0.70 -15.21 9.13
N GLY A 267 0.91 -13.89 9.13
CA GLY A 267 2.03 -13.20 8.49
C GLY A 267 3.14 -12.86 9.50
N ALA A 268 3.93 -13.85 9.90
CA ALA A 268 4.86 -13.77 11.02
C ALA A 268 5.84 -12.57 10.94
N ALA A 269 6.44 -12.33 9.79
CA ALA A 269 7.53 -11.34 9.64
C ALA A 269 7.17 -9.90 10.06
N ARG A 270 5.90 -9.53 10.05
CA ARG A 270 5.39 -8.22 10.46
C ARG A 270 4.17 -8.35 11.35
N LEU A 271 3.92 -9.54 11.88
CA LEU A 271 2.75 -9.87 12.70
C LEU A 271 1.43 -9.50 12.03
N LEU A 272 1.33 -9.73 10.71
CA LEU A 272 0.13 -9.45 9.95
C LEU A 272 -0.93 -10.53 10.19
N ARG A 273 -2.20 -10.16 10.15
CA ARG A 273 -3.34 -11.08 10.27
C ARG A 273 -3.36 -12.18 9.22
N GLY A 274 -2.82 -11.88 8.05
CA GLY A 274 -2.66 -12.84 6.96
C GLY A 274 -1.30 -12.71 6.31
N PRO A 275 -0.77 -13.75 5.66
CA PRO A 275 0.47 -13.66 4.93
C PRO A 275 0.32 -12.69 3.75
N ASN A 276 1.36 -11.90 3.50
CA ASN A 276 1.44 -10.98 2.39
C ASN A 276 0.22 -10.02 2.33
N GLU A 277 -0.46 -9.96 1.19
CA GLU A 277 -1.59 -9.08 0.94
C GLU A 277 -2.89 -9.50 1.62
N GLN A 278 -2.98 -10.69 2.19
CA GLN A 278 -4.22 -11.17 2.81
C GLN A 278 -4.67 -10.27 3.96
N ALA A 279 -3.74 -9.62 4.65
CA ALA A 279 -4.08 -8.61 5.66
C ALA A 279 -4.86 -7.43 5.07
N CYS A 280 -4.54 -7.02 3.83
CA CYS A 280 -5.23 -5.95 3.11
C CYS A 280 -6.55 -6.46 2.50
N LEU A 281 -6.51 -7.66 1.92
CA LEU A 281 -7.64 -8.25 1.20
C LEU A 281 -8.81 -8.62 2.11
N ALA A 282 -8.58 -8.75 3.41
CA ALA A 282 -9.67 -8.88 4.39
C ALA A 282 -10.75 -7.79 4.24
N CYS A 283 -10.34 -6.59 3.78
CA CYS A 283 -11.26 -5.47 3.53
C CYS A 283 -11.30 -5.06 2.04
N HIS A 284 -10.19 -5.14 1.33
CA HIS A 284 -10.03 -4.63 -0.04
C HIS A 284 -10.37 -5.66 -1.15
N ALA A 285 -10.76 -6.88 -0.81
CA ALA A 285 -11.22 -7.89 -1.80
C ALA A 285 -12.70 -7.80 -2.13
N GLY A 286 -13.38 -6.76 -1.67
CA GLY A 286 -14.84 -6.68 -1.77
C GLY A 286 -15.52 -7.58 -0.74
N GLY A 287 -16.85 -7.46 -0.65
CA GLY A 287 -17.63 -8.23 0.30
C GLY A 287 -17.88 -7.50 1.62
N SER A 288 -18.21 -8.24 2.66
CA SER A 288 -19.00 -7.79 3.79
C SER A 288 -18.24 -7.31 5.01
N ASN A 289 -16.91 -7.22 4.96
CA ASN A 289 -16.15 -6.92 6.17
C ASN A 289 -16.20 -5.44 6.60
N LEU A 290 -16.61 -4.55 5.70
CA LEU A 290 -16.78 -3.14 5.99
C LEU A 290 -18.16 -2.62 5.59
N SER A 291 -18.74 -1.76 6.42
CA SER A 291 -19.95 -1.02 6.13
C SER A 291 -19.73 0.49 6.38
N PRO A 292 -19.93 1.36 5.41
CA PRO A 292 -20.18 1.10 3.99
C PRO A 292 -19.01 0.37 3.31
N SER A 293 -19.33 -0.40 2.29
CA SER A 293 -18.33 -1.14 1.51
C SER A 293 -17.33 -0.20 0.79
N ILE A 294 -16.18 -0.74 0.46
CA ILE A 294 -15.16 -0.09 -0.38
C ILE A 294 -15.01 -0.87 -1.69
N PRO A 295 -14.44 -0.30 -2.74
CA PRO A 295 -14.24 -1.01 -4.00
C PRO A 295 -13.42 -2.29 -3.83
N ASN A 296 -13.78 -3.28 -4.63
CA ASN A 296 -13.04 -4.53 -4.70
C ASN A 296 -11.78 -4.36 -5.56
N VAL A 297 -10.65 -4.11 -4.90
CA VAL A 297 -9.37 -3.97 -5.59
C VAL A 297 -8.87 -5.32 -6.11
N PHE A 298 -9.17 -6.41 -5.40
CA PHE A 298 -8.73 -7.76 -5.80
C PHE A 298 -9.31 -8.19 -7.15
N ALA A 299 -10.54 -7.79 -7.45
CA ALA A 299 -11.16 -8.11 -8.74
C ALA A 299 -10.41 -7.47 -9.93
N GLU A 300 -9.74 -6.34 -9.72
CA GLU A 300 -8.95 -5.70 -10.76
C GLU A 300 -7.73 -6.52 -11.17
N PHE A 301 -7.06 -7.15 -10.21
CA PHE A 301 -5.91 -8.00 -10.49
C PHE A 301 -6.24 -9.28 -11.31
N ALA A 302 -7.51 -9.65 -11.40
CA ALA A 302 -7.98 -10.72 -12.28
C ALA A 302 -7.99 -10.31 -13.77
N LYS A 303 -7.94 -9.01 -14.05
CA LYS A 303 -7.80 -8.46 -15.40
C LYS A 303 -6.30 -8.47 -15.80
N ILE A 304 -5.94 -7.76 -16.86
CA ILE A 304 -4.54 -7.50 -17.19
C ILE A 304 -4.00 -6.52 -16.14
N GLY A 305 -3.16 -7.00 -15.25
CA GLY A 305 -2.66 -6.22 -14.11
C GLY A 305 -1.18 -6.42 -13.85
N HIS A 306 -0.69 -5.76 -12.81
CA HIS A 306 0.60 -6.12 -12.26
C HIS A 306 0.57 -7.59 -11.80
N PRO A 307 1.70 -8.32 -11.91
CA PRO A 307 1.75 -9.69 -11.43
C PRO A 307 1.52 -9.69 -9.92
N PHE A 308 0.32 -10.06 -9.52
CA PHE A 308 -0.04 -10.17 -8.12
C PHE A 308 0.59 -11.46 -7.57
N PRO A 309 1.37 -11.40 -6.49
CA PRO A 309 2.13 -12.55 -6.07
C PRO A 309 1.23 -13.64 -5.50
N ALA A 310 1.31 -14.79 -6.09
CA ALA A 310 0.88 -16.02 -5.45
C ALA A 310 2.06 -16.56 -4.61
N GLY A 311 2.10 -16.19 -3.36
CA GLY A 311 2.81 -16.94 -2.32
C GLY A 311 4.25 -16.56 -1.97
N THR A 312 5.23 -16.57 -2.86
CA THR A 312 6.66 -16.55 -2.46
C THR A 312 7.43 -15.25 -2.70
N ASN A 313 6.89 -14.33 -3.44
CA ASN A 313 7.53 -13.05 -3.80
C ASN A 313 6.85 -11.86 -3.10
N ALA A 314 6.71 -11.95 -1.78
CA ALA A 314 6.14 -10.86 -1.00
C ALA A 314 7.13 -9.70 -0.90
N HIS A 315 6.59 -8.50 -0.82
CA HIS A 315 7.36 -7.32 -0.48
C HIS A 315 8.08 -7.49 0.86
N ASP A 316 9.38 -7.22 0.88
CA ASP A 316 10.15 -7.12 2.10
C ASP A 316 10.61 -5.67 2.29
N THR A 317 10.27 -5.07 3.42
CA THR A 317 10.68 -3.69 3.76
C THR A 317 12.20 -3.51 3.83
N ALA A 318 12.95 -4.60 3.92
CA ALA A 318 14.41 -4.63 3.90
C ALA A 318 15.00 -4.75 2.49
N GLU A 319 14.17 -4.92 1.47
CA GLU A 319 14.67 -5.02 0.10
C GLU A 319 15.27 -3.70 -0.41
N SER A 320 16.17 -3.82 -1.39
CA SER A 320 16.75 -2.65 -2.04
C SER A 320 15.68 -1.85 -2.77
N LEU A 321 15.78 -0.51 -2.71
CA LEU A 321 14.92 0.38 -3.49
C LEU A 321 15.07 0.15 -5.00
N VAL A 322 16.26 -0.16 -5.46
CA VAL A 322 16.50 -0.67 -6.80
C VAL A 322 16.35 -2.19 -6.75
N LEU A 323 15.26 -2.70 -7.31
CA LEU A 323 14.95 -4.11 -7.21
C LEU A 323 15.95 -4.97 -7.98
N ASN A 324 16.65 -5.82 -7.24
CA ASN A 324 17.58 -6.82 -7.78
C ASN A 324 17.00 -8.25 -7.71
N SER A 325 15.84 -8.40 -7.07
CA SER A 325 15.10 -9.65 -6.94
C SER A 325 14.14 -9.88 -8.11
N ASN A 326 13.51 -11.04 -8.14
CA ASN A 326 12.46 -11.33 -9.11
C ASN A 326 11.32 -10.29 -8.97
N ARG A 327 10.77 -9.90 -10.11
CA ARG A 327 9.65 -8.95 -10.16
C ARG A 327 8.48 -9.43 -9.32
N HIS A 328 8.01 -8.54 -8.49
CA HIS A 328 6.75 -8.66 -7.77
C HIS A 328 6.06 -7.30 -7.77
N ALA A 329 4.78 -7.29 -7.54
CA ALA A 329 4.02 -6.08 -7.26
C ALA A 329 3.02 -6.41 -6.16
N THR A 330 3.30 -5.94 -4.96
CA THR A 330 2.44 -6.11 -3.80
C THR A 330 1.77 -4.80 -3.45
N CYS A 331 0.77 -4.84 -2.58
CA CYS A 331 0.13 -3.60 -2.11
C CYS A 331 1.17 -2.64 -1.51
N ALA A 332 2.14 -3.17 -0.76
CA ALA A 332 3.14 -2.39 -0.05
C ALA A 332 4.20 -1.74 -0.95
N ASP A 333 4.36 -2.19 -2.20
CA ASP A 333 5.26 -1.52 -3.16
C ASP A 333 4.75 -0.15 -3.60
N CYS A 334 3.42 0.01 -3.62
CA CYS A 334 2.75 1.23 -4.08
C CYS A 334 1.99 1.97 -2.99
N HIS A 335 1.71 1.32 -1.86
CA HIS A 335 0.96 1.88 -0.75
C HIS A 335 1.68 1.68 0.57
N ASN A 336 1.74 2.72 1.39
CA ASN A 336 2.08 2.57 2.79
C ASN A 336 0.78 2.55 3.61
N GLY A 337 0.44 1.40 4.18
CA GLY A 337 -0.79 1.23 4.95
C GLY A 337 -0.90 2.15 6.18
N HIS A 338 0.22 2.66 6.66
CA HIS A 338 0.24 3.61 7.78
C HIS A 338 0.02 5.07 7.33
N ALA A 339 0.44 5.43 6.10
CA ALA A 339 0.44 6.81 5.63
C ALA A 339 -0.58 7.10 4.53
N SER A 340 -1.12 6.06 3.89
CA SER A 340 -2.14 6.21 2.86
C SER A 340 -3.33 7.03 3.37
N ASN A 341 -3.73 8.03 2.59
CA ASN A 341 -4.82 8.93 2.96
C ASN A 341 -5.80 9.11 1.80
N GLN A 342 -6.96 9.65 2.11
CA GLN A 342 -7.95 10.08 1.14
C GLN A 342 -8.21 11.57 1.34
N VAL A 343 -7.87 12.37 0.35
CA VAL A 343 -8.17 13.79 0.33
C VAL A 343 -9.23 14.09 -0.71
N THR A 344 -10.03 15.10 -0.46
CA THR A 344 -11.07 15.55 -1.39
C THR A 344 -10.49 16.30 -2.59
N ALA A 345 -9.31 16.89 -2.44
CA ALA A 345 -8.58 17.56 -3.52
C ALA A 345 -7.33 16.75 -3.88
N PHE A 346 -7.22 16.40 -5.14
CA PHE A 346 -6.02 15.73 -5.65
C PHE A 346 -4.84 16.71 -5.71
N PRO A 347 -3.64 16.32 -5.24
CA PRO A 347 -2.46 17.15 -5.45
C PRO A 347 -2.20 17.34 -6.95
N PRO A 348 -1.70 18.52 -7.35
CA PRO A 348 -1.37 18.75 -8.76
C PRO A 348 -0.26 17.78 -9.21
N PRO A 349 -0.27 17.34 -10.47
CA PRO A 349 0.85 16.60 -11.02
C PRO A 349 2.16 17.42 -10.93
N PRO A 350 3.32 16.77 -10.79
CA PRO A 350 3.53 15.33 -10.75
C PRO A 350 3.47 14.73 -9.35
N LEU A 351 2.95 15.46 -8.35
CA LEU A 351 2.98 15.08 -6.95
C LEU A 351 2.31 13.72 -6.69
N THR A 352 2.86 13.00 -5.75
CA THR A 352 2.34 11.72 -5.27
C THR A 352 0.91 11.86 -4.76
N ARG A 353 0.03 10.95 -5.17
CA ARG A 353 -1.35 10.90 -4.69
C ARG A 353 -1.39 10.54 -3.20
N ALA A 354 -2.39 11.03 -2.49
CA ALA A 354 -2.52 10.78 -1.05
C ALA A 354 -2.61 9.29 -0.68
N SER A 355 -3.19 8.47 -1.56
CA SER A 355 -3.21 7.00 -1.39
C SER A 355 -1.82 6.35 -1.46
N GLN A 356 -0.83 7.05 -2.01
CA GLN A 356 0.56 6.62 -2.14
C GLN A 356 1.49 7.37 -1.18
N ASN A 357 0.97 8.12 -0.22
CA ASN A 357 1.80 8.79 0.79
C ASN A 357 2.72 7.80 1.51
N GLY A 358 3.96 8.21 1.74
CA GLY A 358 4.93 7.43 2.50
C GLY A 358 5.55 6.24 1.75
N VAL A 359 5.32 6.11 0.44
CA VAL A 359 5.98 5.07 -0.37
C VAL A 359 7.38 5.52 -0.80
N ALA A 360 8.26 4.57 -1.00
CA ALA A 360 9.59 4.82 -1.51
C ALA A 360 9.60 5.01 -3.03
N GLY A 361 10.58 5.76 -3.52
CA GLY A 361 10.83 6.01 -4.93
C GLY A 361 12.31 6.06 -5.26
N VAL A 362 12.61 6.24 -6.54
CA VAL A 362 13.96 6.50 -7.05
C VAL A 362 13.98 7.77 -7.89
N ASN A 363 15.14 8.42 -7.92
CA ASN A 363 15.32 9.64 -8.68
C ASN A 363 15.32 9.36 -10.18
N VAL A 364 14.61 10.17 -10.96
CA VAL A 364 14.52 10.03 -12.41
C VAL A 364 15.83 10.29 -13.14
N SER A 365 16.77 11.03 -12.52
CA SER A 365 18.04 11.35 -13.17
C SER A 365 18.98 10.15 -13.32
N ASP A 366 18.89 9.20 -12.40
CA ASP A 366 19.80 8.03 -12.38
C ASP A 366 19.05 6.69 -12.20
N GLY A 367 17.83 6.70 -11.70
CA GLY A 367 17.01 5.51 -11.44
C GLY A 367 17.50 4.64 -10.29
N VAL A 368 18.40 5.14 -9.45
CA VAL A 368 19.01 4.39 -8.34
C VAL A 368 19.05 5.18 -7.03
N SER A 369 19.23 6.48 -7.08
CA SER A 369 19.22 7.31 -5.86
C SER A 369 17.87 7.30 -5.19
N ALA A 370 17.85 6.99 -3.90
CA ALA A 370 16.63 6.89 -3.12
C ALA A 370 15.92 8.24 -2.97
N VAL A 371 14.61 8.23 -3.20
CA VAL A 371 13.67 9.27 -2.80
C VAL A 371 12.67 8.64 -1.84
N ASN A 372 12.84 8.87 -0.56
CA ASN A 372 12.03 8.19 0.45
C ASN A 372 11.61 9.16 1.57
N PRO A 373 10.31 9.46 1.70
CA PRO A 373 9.23 9.04 0.80
C PRO A 373 9.32 9.72 -0.58
N SER A 374 8.69 9.11 -1.58
CA SER A 374 8.55 9.72 -2.92
C SER A 374 7.72 11.00 -2.85
N VAL A 375 8.18 12.01 -3.57
CA VAL A 375 7.51 13.32 -3.71
C VAL A 375 6.62 13.33 -4.93
N ASN A 376 7.12 12.75 -6.02
CA ASN A 376 6.42 12.67 -7.29
C ASN A 376 5.95 11.24 -7.55
N GLN A 377 4.79 11.08 -8.20
CA GLN A 377 4.20 9.76 -8.44
C GLN A 377 5.13 8.84 -9.25
N TYR A 378 5.76 9.38 -10.28
CA TYR A 378 6.64 8.60 -11.15
C TYR A 378 7.84 7.98 -10.42
N GLU A 379 8.31 8.58 -9.33
CA GLU A 379 9.47 8.07 -8.58
C GLU A 379 9.22 6.66 -8.02
N ASN A 380 7.99 6.40 -7.55
CA ASN A 380 7.60 5.05 -7.11
C ASN A 380 7.53 4.07 -8.30
N CYS A 381 6.93 4.47 -9.42
CA CYS A 381 6.83 3.63 -10.61
C CYS A 381 8.22 3.24 -11.15
N LEU A 382 9.16 4.19 -11.14
CA LEU A 382 10.52 4.01 -11.65
C LEU A 382 11.38 3.05 -10.82
N ARG A 383 10.98 2.66 -9.60
CA ARG A 383 11.63 1.56 -8.88
C ARG A 383 11.64 0.27 -9.70
N CYS A 384 10.55 -0.02 -10.39
CA CYS A 384 10.38 -1.21 -11.22
C CYS A 384 10.53 -0.90 -12.72
N HIS A 385 10.06 0.26 -13.16
CA HIS A 385 10.10 0.71 -14.56
C HIS A 385 11.32 1.60 -14.88
N GLY A 386 12.38 1.50 -14.10
CA GLY A 386 13.66 2.19 -14.26
C GLY A 386 14.82 1.23 -14.51
N THR A 387 15.96 1.51 -13.88
CA THR A 387 17.23 0.78 -14.09
C THR A 387 17.33 -0.55 -13.34
N SER A 388 16.32 -0.94 -12.57
CA SER A 388 16.33 -2.19 -11.79
C SER A 388 16.75 -3.40 -12.63
N ALA A 389 17.63 -4.22 -12.09
CA ALA A 389 18.01 -5.50 -12.66
C ALA A 389 16.93 -6.57 -12.37
N GLY A 390 17.07 -7.76 -12.96
CA GLY A 390 16.18 -8.89 -12.65
C GLY A 390 14.74 -8.76 -13.17
N LYS A 391 14.47 -7.80 -14.03
CA LYS A 391 13.16 -7.62 -14.63
C LYS A 391 12.89 -8.75 -15.63
N ALA A 392 12.08 -9.71 -15.24
CA ALA A 392 11.62 -10.72 -16.18
C ALA A 392 10.62 -10.10 -17.16
N VAL A 393 10.87 -10.28 -18.44
CA VAL A 393 9.91 -9.94 -19.48
C VAL A 393 8.75 -10.95 -19.42
N ASN A 394 7.55 -10.49 -19.13
CA ASN A 394 6.39 -11.35 -19.28
C ASN A 394 6.01 -11.42 -20.76
N PRO A 395 6.06 -12.58 -21.43
CA PRO A 395 5.76 -12.71 -22.85
C PRO A 395 4.28 -12.43 -23.21
N VAL A 396 3.42 -12.17 -22.23
CA VAL A 396 1.96 -11.94 -22.41
C VAL A 396 1.62 -10.52 -22.84
N PHE A 397 2.58 -9.63 -23.05
CA PHE A 397 2.28 -8.22 -23.38
C PHE A 397 1.74 -7.95 -24.78
N GLY A 398 1.51 -8.95 -25.59
CA GLY A 398 1.00 -8.72 -26.94
C GLY A 398 2.00 -8.01 -27.86
N TYR A 399 1.48 -7.32 -28.87
CA TYR A 399 2.29 -6.59 -29.83
C TYR A 399 2.97 -5.37 -29.18
N LEU A 400 4.28 -5.28 -29.31
CA LEU A 400 5.09 -4.13 -28.93
C LEU A 400 5.72 -3.52 -30.19
N PRO A 401 5.54 -2.20 -30.43
CA PRO A 401 6.22 -1.52 -31.53
C PRO A 401 7.74 -1.59 -31.38
N ALA A 402 8.41 -2.06 -32.42
CA ALA A 402 9.87 -2.01 -32.50
C ALA A 402 10.31 -0.64 -33.03
N ARG A 403 10.96 0.15 -32.21
CA ARG A 403 11.24 1.56 -32.51
C ARG A 403 12.49 1.77 -33.34
N ALA A 404 12.42 2.65 -34.34
CA ALA A 404 13.56 3.03 -35.20
C ALA A 404 14.68 3.66 -34.37
N VAL A 405 14.38 4.38 -33.32
CA VAL A 405 15.34 4.86 -32.32
C VAL A 405 15.11 4.11 -31.04
N ALA A 406 16.06 3.29 -30.63
CA ALA A 406 15.98 2.57 -29.35
C ALA A 406 16.17 3.56 -28.18
N SER A 407 15.29 3.49 -27.21
CA SER A 407 15.31 4.33 -26.01
C SER A 407 15.37 3.52 -24.71
N GLY A 408 16.28 2.55 -24.66
CA GLY A 408 16.41 1.59 -23.56
C GLY A 408 15.55 0.35 -23.76
N ASP A 409 15.48 -0.49 -22.73
CA ASP A 409 14.55 -1.61 -22.74
C ASP A 409 13.11 -1.09 -22.47
N PHE A 410 12.10 -1.85 -22.85
CA PHE A 410 10.71 -1.39 -22.71
C PHE A 410 10.24 -1.30 -21.25
N LEU A 411 10.97 -1.88 -20.30
CA LEU A 411 10.71 -1.76 -18.87
C LEU A 411 11.44 -0.58 -18.25
N ASN A 412 12.53 -0.11 -18.84
CA ASN A 412 13.23 1.08 -18.40
C ASN A 412 12.78 2.30 -19.21
N VAL A 413 11.81 3.03 -18.68
CA VAL A 413 11.27 4.22 -19.34
C VAL A 413 11.99 5.52 -18.96
N ILE A 414 12.99 5.47 -18.06
CA ILE A 414 13.76 6.65 -17.65
C ILE A 414 14.36 7.41 -18.82
N PRO A 415 15.05 6.76 -19.81
CA PRO A 415 15.61 7.50 -20.94
C PRO A 415 14.57 8.24 -21.77
N GLN A 416 13.31 7.77 -21.76
CA GLN A 416 12.21 8.38 -22.51
C GLN A 416 11.70 9.65 -21.84
N PHE A 417 11.78 9.73 -20.51
CA PHE A 417 11.31 10.86 -19.70
C PHE A 417 12.44 11.75 -19.16
N ALA A 418 13.69 11.41 -19.41
CA ALA A 418 14.82 12.21 -18.95
C ALA A 418 14.81 13.63 -19.55
N TYR A 419 15.39 14.59 -18.83
CA TYR A 419 15.53 15.97 -19.32
C TYR A 419 16.29 16.06 -20.66
N SER A 420 17.18 15.09 -20.91
CA SER A 420 17.94 14.97 -22.16
C SER A 420 17.16 14.34 -23.31
N SER A 421 15.96 13.80 -23.08
CA SER A 421 15.15 13.23 -24.15
C SER A 421 14.70 14.32 -25.13
N THR A 422 14.63 14.00 -26.41
CA THR A 422 14.28 14.99 -27.45
C THR A 422 12.84 15.45 -27.33
N SER A 423 11.91 14.54 -27.02
CA SER A 423 10.52 14.84 -26.73
C SER A 423 9.92 13.78 -25.82
N SER A 424 8.97 14.16 -24.98
CA SER A 424 8.23 13.26 -24.10
C SER A 424 6.86 13.85 -23.75
N HIS A 425 5.94 13.00 -23.34
CA HIS A 425 4.83 13.49 -22.55
C HIS A 425 5.36 14.08 -21.23
N PRO A 426 4.71 15.12 -20.67
CA PRO A 426 5.23 15.89 -19.55
C PRO A 426 4.98 15.18 -18.21
N VAL A 427 5.50 13.97 -18.02
CA VAL A 427 5.33 13.20 -16.78
C VAL A 427 6.31 13.65 -15.71
N THR A 428 7.57 13.86 -16.09
CA THR A 428 8.65 14.21 -15.15
C THR A 428 8.99 15.68 -15.14
N HIS A 429 8.65 16.39 -16.19
CA HIS A 429 8.87 17.83 -16.32
C HIS A 429 8.06 18.40 -17.48
N VAL A 430 7.67 19.66 -17.35
CA VAL A 430 7.10 20.43 -18.47
C VAL A 430 8.21 20.78 -19.44
N ARG A 431 7.98 20.46 -20.71
CA ARG A 431 8.88 20.92 -21.76
C ARG A 431 8.48 22.32 -22.21
N SER A 432 9.41 23.25 -22.15
CA SER A 432 9.26 24.56 -22.78
C SER A 432 9.19 24.37 -24.29
N SER A 433 7.98 24.14 -24.79
CA SER A 433 7.74 24.05 -26.23
C SER A 433 7.27 25.41 -26.72
N ALA A 434 8.15 26.10 -27.39
CA ALA A 434 7.75 27.27 -28.19
C ALA A 434 6.84 26.89 -29.38
N LEU A 435 6.62 25.57 -29.58
CA LEU A 435 5.85 25.07 -30.70
C LEU A 435 4.39 24.92 -30.33
N PRO A 436 3.47 25.39 -31.16
CA PRO A 436 2.03 25.20 -30.98
C PRO A 436 1.68 23.71 -30.82
N GLN A 437 0.68 23.45 -29.96
CA GLN A 437 0.11 22.12 -29.73
C GLN A 437 -1.35 22.09 -30.23
N PRO A 438 -1.58 22.18 -31.55
CA PRO A 438 -2.93 22.44 -32.07
C PRO A 438 -3.91 21.29 -31.83
N SER A 439 -3.39 20.08 -31.58
CA SER A 439 -4.24 18.91 -31.33
C SER A 439 -4.59 18.69 -29.85
N LEU A 440 -4.13 19.52 -28.93
CA LEU A 440 -4.48 19.37 -27.53
C LEU A 440 -5.81 20.04 -27.21
N LEU A 441 -6.59 19.40 -26.37
CA LEU A 441 -7.78 19.97 -25.74
C LEU A 441 -7.36 21.06 -24.75
N THR A 442 -8.15 22.12 -24.67
CA THR A 442 -7.91 23.20 -23.69
C THR A 442 -8.04 22.71 -22.26
N ASN A 443 -8.96 21.80 -22.02
CA ASN A 443 -9.21 21.19 -20.72
C ASN A 443 -9.08 19.65 -20.86
N MET A 444 -7.87 19.17 -20.74
CA MET A 444 -7.56 17.75 -20.84
C MET A 444 -8.05 17.01 -19.58
N LEU A 445 -8.46 15.75 -19.73
CA LEU A 445 -8.84 14.83 -18.64
C LEU A 445 -10.08 15.22 -17.81
N ASN A 446 -10.67 16.39 -17.98
CA ASN A 446 -11.89 16.77 -17.26
C ASN A 446 -13.13 16.27 -18.00
N LEU A 447 -13.34 14.96 -17.97
CA LEU A 447 -14.41 14.30 -18.72
C LEU A 447 -15.71 14.18 -17.91
N ASP A 448 -15.60 14.12 -16.60
CA ASP A 448 -16.72 13.98 -15.66
C ASP A 448 -17.17 15.34 -15.06
N GLY A 449 -16.42 16.40 -15.31
CA GLY A 449 -16.67 17.74 -14.74
C GLY A 449 -16.32 17.86 -13.24
N VAL A 450 -15.87 16.78 -12.61
CA VAL A 450 -15.54 16.70 -11.17
C VAL A 450 -14.04 16.60 -10.96
N THR A 451 -13.36 15.77 -11.74
CA THR A 451 -11.91 15.60 -11.66
C THR A 451 -11.19 16.85 -12.14
N GLN A 452 -10.13 17.23 -11.44
CA GLN A 452 -9.29 18.34 -11.91
C GLN A 452 -8.68 17.98 -13.25
N GLY A 453 -9.09 18.70 -14.29
CA GLY A 453 -8.50 18.61 -15.62
C GLY A 453 -7.02 19.00 -15.63
N ARG A 454 -6.38 18.75 -16.74
CA ARG A 454 -5.00 19.19 -17.00
C ARG A 454 -5.03 20.34 -18.00
N SER A 455 -4.31 21.40 -17.69
CA SER A 455 -4.10 22.50 -18.64
C SER A 455 -2.92 22.18 -19.55
N MET A 456 -2.92 22.70 -20.76
CA MET A 456 -1.74 22.67 -21.61
C MET A 456 -0.54 23.31 -20.88
N GLY A 457 0.62 22.66 -20.95
CA GLY A 457 1.85 23.15 -20.33
C GLY A 457 2.00 22.78 -18.84
N THR A 458 1.17 21.86 -18.33
CA THR A 458 1.35 21.26 -17.00
C THR A 458 1.81 19.81 -17.12
N GLU A 459 2.34 19.27 -16.04
CA GLU A 459 2.67 17.85 -15.94
C GLU A 459 1.40 16.99 -15.92
N ILE A 460 1.59 15.72 -16.25
CA ILE A 460 0.60 14.64 -16.12
C ILE A 460 1.17 13.52 -15.27
N LEU A 461 0.31 12.62 -14.83
CA LEU A 461 0.69 11.45 -14.03
C LEU A 461 0.83 10.19 -14.92
N CYS A 462 1.63 9.24 -14.50
CA CYS A 462 1.61 7.89 -15.10
C CYS A 462 0.19 7.32 -15.09
N THR A 463 -0.55 7.57 -14.01
CA THR A 463 -1.93 7.12 -13.84
C THR A 463 -2.97 7.87 -14.67
N ASP A 464 -2.60 8.93 -15.36
CA ASP A 464 -3.51 9.56 -16.34
C ASP A 464 -3.70 8.69 -17.60
N CYS A 465 -2.78 7.74 -17.82
CA CYS A 465 -2.86 6.74 -18.90
C CYS A 465 -2.97 5.32 -18.35
N HIS A 466 -2.19 4.97 -17.31
CA HIS A 466 -2.17 3.66 -16.69
C HIS A 466 -3.10 3.64 -15.46
N ASN A 467 -4.29 3.07 -15.62
CA ASN A 467 -5.33 3.10 -14.60
C ASN A 467 -6.29 1.91 -14.82
N SER A 468 -7.12 1.62 -13.83
CA SER A 468 -8.22 0.68 -14.02
C SER A 468 -9.21 1.23 -15.04
N ASP A 469 -9.71 0.36 -15.91
CA ASP A 469 -10.62 0.72 -17.01
C ASP A 469 -12.04 1.10 -16.53
N ASP A 470 -12.31 0.90 -15.27
CA ASP A 470 -13.57 1.25 -14.62
C ASP A 470 -13.35 2.15 -13.37
N ASN A 471 -12.25 2.88 -13.32
CA ASN A 471 -11.88 3.72 -12.19
C ASN A 471 -12.91 4.85 -11.93
N ARG A 472 -13.04 5.22 -10.65
CA ARG A 472 -14.00 6.24 -10.21
C ARG A 472 -13.58 7.67 -10.56
N GLU A 473 -12.31 7.91 -10.84
CA GLU A 473 -11.80 9.22 -11.22
C GLU A 473 -12.42 9.69 -12.55
N PHE A 474 -12.76 8.75 -13.42
CA PHE A 474 -13.36 9.02 -14.73
C PHE A 474 -14.73 8.34 -14.91
N GLY A 475 -15.52 8.28 -13.84
CA GLY A 475 -16.95 7.92 -13.90
C GLY A 475 -17.26 6.43 -13.78
N GLY A 476 -16.27 5.58 -13.51
CA GLY A 476 -16.50 4.16 -13.21
C GLY A 476 -16.86 3.92 -11.74
N VAL A 477 -16.91 2.66 -11.34
CA VAL A 477 -17.22 2.22 -9.97
C VAL A 477 -16.06 1.50 -9.29
N GLY A 478 -15.03 1.15 -10.05
CA GLY A 478 -13.85 0.44 -9.59
C GLY A 478 -12.85 1.32 -8.83
N PRO A 479 -11.75 0.75 -8.38
CA PRO A 479 -10.69 1.49 -7.71
C PRO A 479 -9.89 2.33 -8.72
N ASN A 480 -9.37 3.47 -8.27
CA ASN A 480 -8.40 4.26 -9.03
C ASN A 480 -7.02 3.62 -8.93
N GLY A 481 -6.21 3.77 -9.97
CA GLY A 481 -4.83 3.31 -10.02
C GLY A 481 -4.64 2.07 -10.92
N PRO A 482 -3.39 1.70 -11.21
CA PRO A 482 -3.06 0.66 -12.19
C PRO A 482 -3.14 -0.74 -11.59
N HIS A 483 -4.25 -1.07 -10.93
CA HIS A 483 -4.47 -2.39 -10.33
C HIS A 483 -4.74 -3.45 -11.40
N GLY A 484 -5.51 -3.09 -12.42
CA GLY A 484 -5.82 -3.95 -13.56
C GLY A 484 -6.74 -3.27 -14.55
N SER A 485 -6.72 -3.72 -15.78
CA SER A 485 -7.54 -3.21 -16.88
C SER A 485 -7.82 -4.32 -17.89
N ARG A 486 -8.91 -4.20 -18.62
CA ARG A 486 -9.16 -5.03 -19.81
C ARG A 486 -8.21 -4.70 -20.97
N TRP A 487 -7.57 -3.54 -20.93
CA TRP A 487 -6.66 -3.07 -21.98
C TRP A 487 -5.21 -3.41 -21.64
N THR A 488 -4.48 -3.88 -22.64
CA THR A 488 -3.04 -4.20 -22.49
C THR A 488 -2.25 -3.03 -21.91
N HIS A 489 -1.16 -3.33 -21.19
CA HIS A 489 -0.33 -2.35 -20.48
C HIS A 489 -1.05 -1.60 -19.34
N ILE A 490 -2.15 -2.17 -18.84
CA ILE A 490 -2.98 -1.57 -17.78
C ILE A 490 -3.42 -0.15 -18.18
N LEU A 491 -3.85 0.01 -19.43
CA LEU A 491 -4.32 1.30 -19.92
C LEU A 491 -5.76 1.53 -19.48
N GLU A 492 -6.08 2.75 -19.12
CA GLU A 492 -7.44 3.11 -18.72
C GLU A 492 -8.46 2.91 -19.84
N ARG A 493 -8.03 3.17 -21.08
CA ARG A 493 -8.85 3.07 -22.27
C ARG A 493 -8.11 2.34 -23.38
N ARG A 494 -8.85 1.97 -24.41
CA ARG A 494 -8.27 1.33 -25.59
C ARG A 494 -7.26 2.24 -26.26
N TYR A 495 -6.10 1.67 -26.55
CA TYR A 495 -5.08 2.21 -27.43
C TYR A 495 -4.66 1.10 -28.38
N GLU A 496 -4.94 1.28 -29.67
CA GLU A 496 -4.63 0.28 -30.68
C GLU A 496 -3.16 0.41 -31.10
N PHE A 497 -2.44 -0.69 -30.92
CA PHE A 497 -1.04 -0.81 -31.34
C PHE A 497 -0.91 -1.47 -32.71
N SER A 498 -1.92 -2.21 -33.16
CA SER A 498 -1.91 -2.85 -34.48
C SER A 498 -2.09 -1.83 -35.59
N GLN A 499 -1.74 -2.24 -36.81
CA GLN A 499 -1.78 -1.36 -37.98
C GLN A 499 -3.19 -1.08 -38.49
N ALA A 500 -4.18 -1.84 -38.08
CA ALA A 500 -5.50 -1.82 -38.69
C ALA A 500 -6.58 -1.49 -37.67
N PRO A 501 -6.93 -0.24 -37.44
CA PRO A 501 -8.32 0.03 -37.15
C PRO A 501 -9.14 -0.49 -38.32
N ALA A 502 -10.18 -1.26 -38.05
CA ALA A 502 -10.97 -1.89 -39.11
C ALA A 502 -11.36 -0.87 -40.21
N PRO A 503 -11.18 -1.18 -41.48
CA PRO A 503 -11.50 -0.25 -42.56
C PRO A 503 -12.94 0.22 -42.46
N GLY A 504 -13.19 1.53 -42.65
CA GLY A 504 -14.52 2.10 -42.65
C GLY A 504 -15.09 2.51 -41.29
N GLN A 505 -14.31 2.49 -40.22
CA GLN A 505 -14.76 3.07 -38.94
C GLN A 505 -14.86 4.59 -39.07
N LEU A 506 -16.00 5.13 -38.66
CA LEU A 506 -16.20 6.59 -38.62
C LEU A 506 -15.26 7.22 -37.60
N VAL A 507 -14.81 8.44 -37.89
CA VAL A 507 -13.94 9.23 -37.01
C VAL A 507 -14.49 9.33 -35.59
N THR A 508 -15.81 9.46 -35.43
CA THR A 508 -16.52 9.47 -34.16
C THR A 508 -16.32 8.19 -33.37
N ASN A 509 -16.06 7.05 -34.01
CA ASN A 509 -15.79 5.78 -33.36
C ASN A 509 -14.30 5.56 -33.06
N LEU A 510 -13.41 6.25 -33.81
CA LEU A 510 -11.96 6.17 -33.60
C LEU A 510 -11.53 6.96 -32.37
N PHE A 511 -12.20 8.10 -32.12
CA PHE A 511 -11.89 9.07 -31.05
C PHE A 511 -13.14 9.43 -30.24
N PRO A 512 -13.73 8.48 -29.51
CA PRO A 512 -14.88 8.82 -28.68
C PRO A 512 -14.42 9.75 -27.55
N ASN A 513 -15.04 10.92 -27.50
CA ASN A 513 -14.84 11.89 -26.42
C ASN A 513 -16.12 12.75 -26.29
N PRO A 514 -16.70 12.89 -25.10
CA PRO A 514 -16.26 12.43 -23.78
C PRO A 514 -16.82 11.07 -23.37
N ASP A 515 -17.51 10.36 -24.23
CA ASP A 515 -18.23 9.13 -23.87
C ASP A 515 -17.28 7.97 -23.56
N LEU A 516 -17.15 7.63 -22.28
CA LEU A 516 -16.37 6.49 -21.79
C LEU A 516 -16.90 5.13 -22.22
N SER A 517 -18.15 5.05 -22.65
CA SER A 517 -18.79 3.81 -23.11
C SER A 517 -18.29 3.38 -24.49
N VAL A 518 -17.77 4.30 -25.27
CA VAL A 518 -17.28 4.03 -26.63
C VAL A 518 -15.77 3.75 -26.61
N ASN A 519 -15.40 2.48 -26.84
CA ASN A 519 -14.03 2.00 -26.81
C ASN A 519 -13.40 2.01 -28.20
N GLY A 520 -13.33 3.18 -28.84
CA GLY A 520 -12.63 3.35 -30.12
C GLY A 520 -11.13 3.08 -29.99
N PRO A 521 -10.44 2.72 -31.08
CA PRO A 521 -9.03 2.32 -31.07
C PRO A 521 -8.07 3.35 -30.48
N PHE A 522 -8.44 4.61 -30.43
CA PHE A 522 -7.62 5.73 -29.91
C PHE A 522 -8.30 6.46 -28.75
N ALA A 523 -9.18 5.79 -28.03
CA ALA A 523 -9.92 6.37 -26.91
C ALA A 523 -9.00 6.93 -25.80
N LEU A 524 -7.85 6.31 -25.59
CA LEU A 524 -6.87 6.81 -24.63
C LEU A 524 -6.32 8.18 -25.04
N CYS A 525 -5.96 8.35 -26.31
CA CYS A 525 -5.42 9.60 -26.82
C CYS A 525 -6.43 10.73 -26.77
N SER A 526 -7.71 10.45 -26.98
CA SER A 526 -8.78 11.44 -27.00
C SER A 526 -9.09 12.07 -25.64
N LYS A 527 -8.52 11.55 -24.56
CA LYS A 527 -8.57 12.21 -23.24
C LYS A 527 -7.88 13.58 -23.25
N CYS A 528 -6.89 13.76 -24.11
CA CYS A 528 -6.06 14.95 -24.19
C CYS A 528 -6.02 15.56 -25.58
N HIS A 529 -6.13 14.74 -26.63
CA HIS A 529 -6.01 15.18 -28.02
C HIS A 529 -7.36 15.34 -28.69
N ALA A 530 -7.56 16.50 -29.34
CA ALA A 530 -8.77 16.83 -30.07
C ALA A 530 -8.79 16.09 -31.41
N ALA A 531 -9.60 15.05 -31.51
CA ALA A 531 -9.73 14.22 -32.71
C ALA A 531 -10.06 15.03 -33.96
N ASN A 532 -10.94 16.01 -33.86
CA ASN A 532 -11.30 16.90 -34.98
C ASN A 532 -10.10 17.71 -35.50
N GLN A 533 -9.21 18.15 -34.63
CA GLN A 533 -7.99 18.87 -35.01
C GLN A 533 -7.00 17.96 -35.72
N ILE A 534 -6.88 16.71 -35.28
CA ILE A 534 -6.03 15.70 -35.93
C ILE A 534 -6.61 15.37 -37.31
N MET A 535 -7.90 15.05 -37.39
CA MET A 535 -8.53 14.62 -38.64
C MET A 535 -8.78 15.75 -39.63
N SER A 536 -8.73 17.01 -39.19
CA SER A 536 -8.69 18.17 -40.09
C SER A 536 -7.29 18.53 -40.58
N ASN A 537 -6.29 17.73 -40.25
CA ASN A 537 -4.90 17.93 -40.63
C ASN A 537 -4.25 19.22 -40.09
N THR A 538 -4.76 19.76 -38.98
CA THR A 538 -4.26 21.01 -38.41
C THR A 538 -2.83 20.90 -37.90
N SER A 539 -2.46 19.74 -37.35
CA SER A 539 -1.12 19.49 -36.79
C SER A 539 -0.14 18.86 -37.79
N PHE A 540 -0.64 18.14 -38.75
CA PHE A 540 0.13 17.50 -39.83
C PHE A 540 -0.81 17.23 -41.00
N SER A 541 -0.41 17.59 -42.20
CA SER A 541 -1.26 17.61 -43.41
C SER A 541 -1.81 16.26 -43.85
N GLU A 542 -1.22 15.16 -43.39
CA GLU A 542 -1.57 13.82 -43.79
C GLU A 542 -2.13 12.92 -42.68
N HIS A 543 -2.44 13.46 -41.50
CA HIS A 543 -3.01 12.65 -40.41
C HIS A 543 -4.25 11.90 -40.82
N ALA A 544 -5.22 12.61 -41.38
CA ALA A 544 -6.49 12.00 -41.79
C ALA A 544 -6.29 10.88 -42.81
N ARG A 545 -5.38 11.06 -43.75
CA ARG A 545 -5.08 10.07 -44.77
C ARG A 545 -4.50 8.79 -44.15
N HIS A 546 -3.44 8.91 -43.34
CA HIS A 546 -2.81 7.76 -42.72
C HIS A 546 -3.78 6.98 -41.80
N ILE A 547 -4.56 7.69 -41.00
CA ILE A 547 -5.55 7.08 -40.12
C ILE A 547 -6.65 6.36 -40.93
N ASN A 548 -7.15 7.00 -42.02
CA ASN A 548 -8.16 6.38 -42.90
C ASN A 548 -7.60 5.19 -43.68
N ASP A 549 -6.31 5.17 -43.97
CA ASP A 549 -5.60 4.05 -44.60
C ASP A 549 -5.27 2.93 -43.59
N GLY A 550 -5.66 3.07 -42.33
CA GLY A 550 -5.56 2.03 -41.29
C GLY A 550 -4.27 2.07 -40.45
N PHE A 551 -3.51 3.14 -40.46
CA PHE A 551 -2.34 3.29 -39.60
C PHE A 551 -2.74 3.75 -38.19
N SER A 552 -2.27 3.03 -37.18
CA SER A 552 -2.41 3.46 -35.80
C SER A 552 -1.45 4.61 -35.45
N CYS A 553 -1.78 5.36 -34.41
CA CYS A 553 -0.88 6.40 -33.89
C CYS A 553 0.49 5.82 -33.53
N SER A 554 0.54 4.58 -33.05
CA SER A 554 1.77 3.90 -32.66
C SER A 554 2.70 3.56 -33.84
N ALA A 555 2.20 3.55 -35.08
CA ALA A 555 3.06 3.35 -36.25
C ALA A 555 4.11 4.46 -36.39
N CYS A 556 3.75 5.69 -35.98
CA CYS A 556 4.61 6.87 -36.10
C CYS A 556 5.05 7.45 -34.76
N HIS A 557 4.22 7.32 -33.72
CA HIS A 557 4.47 7.98 -32.44
C HIS A 557 4.78 6.97 -31.32
N THR A 558 5.72 7.34 -30.45
CA THR A 558 5.94 6.65 -29.18
C THR A 558 5.11 7.33 -28.09
N ALA A 559 4.53 6.53 -27.16
CA ALA A 559 3.61 7.06 -26.16
C ALA A 559 4.32 7.76 -24.98
N HIS A 560 5.54 7.39 -24.65
CA HIS A 560 6.26 7.94 -23.50
C HIS A 560 7.17 9.11 -23.90
N GLY A 561 8.20 8.81 -24.68
CA GLY A 561 9.19 9.79 -25.11
C GLY A 561 10.23 9.19 -26.04
N MET A 562 11.02 10.06 -26.65
CA MET A 562 11.98 9.67 -27.68
C MET A 562 13.33 9.18 -27.15
N GLY A 563 13.71 9.56 -25.92
CA GLY A 563 15.11 9.40 -25.54
C GLY A 563 16.04 10.31 -26.36
N SER A 564 17.32 9.91 -26.47
CA SER A 564 18.29 10.63 -27.27
C SER A 564 18.20 10.24 -28.75
N THR A 565 18.17 11.23 -29.63
CA THR A 565 18.22 11.05 -31.10
C THR A 565 19.60 11.29 -31.69
N SER A 566 20.61 11.47 -30.84
CA SER A 566 22.00 11.67 -31.27
C SER A 566 22.48 10.52 -32.20
N GLY A 567 23.02 10.86 -33.34
CA GLY A 567 23.49 9.88 -34.32
C GLY A 567 22.40 9.20 -35.16
N THR A 568 21.14 9.66 -35.03
CA THR A 568 20.03 9.15 -35.84
C THR A 568 19.60 10.15 -36.91
N THR A 569 18.82 9.67 -37.89
CA THR A 569 18.22 10.48 -38.94
C THR A 569 16.77 10.91 -38.61
N ILE A 570 16.33 10.65 -37.38
CA ILE A 570 15.01 11.02 -36.90
C ILE A 570 15.16 12.20 -35.94
N SER A 571 14.52 13.33 -36.24
CA SER A 571 14.60 14.50 -35.36
C SER A 571 13.97 14.28 -33.97
N GLY A 572 13.09 13.31 -33.85
CA GLY A 572 12.45 12.91 -32.58
C GLY A 572 11.45 13.89 -31.98
N GLU A 573 11.25 15.03 -32.60
CA GLU A 573 10.25 15.98 -32.18
C GLU A 573 8.83 15.40 -32.33
N ARG A 574 7.90 15.88 -31.54
CA ARG A 574 6.51 15.42 -31.57
C ARG A 574 6.32 13.93 -31.31
N LEU A 575 7.23 13.31 -30.54
CA LEU A 575 7.20 11.88 -30.23
C LEU A 575 7.27 10.99 -31.50
N VAL A 576 7.81 11.48 -32.59
CA VAL A 576 7.92 10.70 -33.83
C VAL A 576 9.06 9.70 -33.69
N ASN A 577 8.70 8.43 -33.59
CA ASN A 577 9.61 7.28 -33.53
C ASN A 577 8.92 6.08 -34.18
N PHE A 578 9.22 5.85 -35.44
CA PHE A 578 8.53 4.87 -36.26
C PHE A 578 8.66 3.44 -35.72
N ASP A 579 7.60 2.67 -35.91
CA ASP A 579 7.61 1.23 -35.69
C ASP A 579 8.22 0.52 -36.92
N VAL A 580 9.39 -0.06 -36.76
CA VAL A 580 10.09 -0.74 -37.87
C VAL A 580 9.45 -2.09 -38.27
N ASN A 581 8.43 -2.55 -37.54
CA ASN A 581 7.58 -3.64 -38.03
C ASN A 581 6.55 -3.13 -39.08
N VAL A 582 6.35 -1.82 -39.17
CA VAL A 582 5.40 -1.16 -40.07
C VAL A 582 6.10 -0.45 -41.20
N VAL A 583 7.27 0.16 -40.91
CA VAL A 583 8.01 0.95 -41.89
C VAL A 583 9.40 0.37 -42.14
N ALA A 584 9.91 0.58 -43.35
CA ALA A 584 11.25 0.17 -43.77
C ALA A 584 12.03 1.36 -44.39
N PRO A 585 13.36 1.26 -44.54
CA PRO A 585 14.12 2.24 -45.29
C PRO A 585 13.59 2.41 -46.72
N ASN A 586 13.71 3.61 -47.29
CA ASN A 586 13.37 3.88 -48.68
C ASN A 586 14.58 3.55 -49.57
N GLY A 587 14.67 2.33 -50.02
CA GLY A 587 15.87 1.82 -50.72
C GLY A 587 17.11 1.91 -49.85
N ALA A 588 18.14 2.62 -50.29
CA ALA A 588 19.35 2.86 -49.51
C ALA A 588 19.24 4.03 -48.51
N THR A 589 18.13 4.78 -48.52
CA THR A 589 17.94 5.93 -47.63
C THR A 589 17.37 5.46 -46.30
N PRO A 590 18.04 5.72 -45.17
CA PRO A 590 17.55 5.29 -43.86
C PRO A 590 16.23 5.96 -43.52
N ILE A 591 15.47 5.31 -42.60
CA ILE A 591 14.26 5.90 -42.02
C ILE A 591 14.64 7.23 -41.39
N SER A 592 13.95 8.31 -41.78
CA SER A 592 14.23 9.64 -41.27
C SER A 592 12.96 10.48 -41.12
N TYR A 593 13.02 11.45 -40.22
CA TYR A 593 11.98 12.44 -40.01
C TYR A 593 12.62 13.79 -39.73
N SER A 594 12.12 14.82 -40.40
CA SER A 594 12.51 16.21 -40.17
C SER A 594 11.29 17.06 -39.87
N ARG A 595 11.24 17.66 -38.68
CA ARG A 595 10.21 18.62 -38.29
C ARG A 595 10.31 19.90 -39.13
N ALA A 596 11.51 20.33 -39.46
CA ALA A 596 11.73 21.56 -40.23
C ALA A 596 11.09 21.52 -41.62
N SER A 597 11.19 20.35 -42.31
CA SER A 597 10.53 20.13 -43.60
C SER A 597 9.13 19.49 -43.46
N ASN A 598 8.75 19.12 -42.26
CA ASN A 598 7.51 18.38 -41.95
C ASN A 598 7.33 17.14 -42.86
N SER A 599 8.40 16.37 -43.02
CA SER A 599 8.48 15.25 -43.97
C SER A 599 9.26 14.08 -43.41
N CYS A 600 9.00 12.90 -43.95
CA CYS A 600 9.72 11.66 -43.62
C CYS A 600 10.28 11.00 -44.89
N SER A 601 11.36 10.22 -44.72
CA SER A 601 11.84 9.29 -45.73
C SER A 601 11.75 7.87 -45.18
N LEU A 602 10.91 7.07 -45.76
CA LEU A 602 10.67 5.68 -45.41
C LEU A 602 9.81 4.99 -46.46
N THR A 603 9.69 3.67 -46.38
CA THR A 603 8.74 2.89 -47.14
C THR A 603 7.70 2.29 -46.17
N CYS A 604 6.44 2.42 -46.50
CA CYS A 604 5.30 1.95 -45.68
C CYS A 604 4.30 1.29 -46.66
N HIS A 605 3.92 0.02 -46.42
CA HIS A 605 3.01 -0.73 -47.31
C HIS A 605 3.33 -0.61 -48.80
N ASN A 606 4.59 -0.78 -49.16
CA ASN A 606 5.13 -0.59 -50.51
C ASN A 606 4.98 0.83 -51.09
N HIS A 607 4.66 1.81 -50.28
CA HIS A 607 4.64 3.21 -50.68
C HIS A 607 5.86 3.93 -50.14
N ALA A 608 6.68 4.47 -51.05
CA ALA A 608 7.91 5.18 -50.71
C ALA A 608 7.63 6.67 -50.44
N HIS A 609 8.07 7.14 -49.29
CA HIS A 609 8.12 8.56 -48.93
C HIS A 609 9.56 9.06 -49.04
N ALA A 610 9.76 10.22 -49.62
CA ALA A 610 11.07 10.87 -49.70
C ALA A 610 11.02 12.22 -48.98
N LEU A 611 12.09 12.59 -48.25
CA LEU A 611 12.26 13.93 -47.71
C LEU A 611 12.20 14.95 -48.83
N LEU A 612 11.36 15.99 -48.66
CA LEU A 612 11.23 17.06 -49.63
C LEU A 612 12.49 17.94 -49.60
N GLY A 613 13.46 17.56 -50.41
CA GLY A 613 14.68 18.34 -50.75
C GLY A 613 14.73 18.71 -52.22
N GLY A 614 13.61 19.05 -52.84
CA GLY A 614 13.50 19.37 -54.28
C GLY A 614 12.26 18.69 -54.87
N ALA A 615 11.39 19.51 -55.40
CA ALA A 615 10.16 19.25 -56.15
C ALA A 615 9.47 17.90 -55.99
N THR A 616 8.36 17.91 -55.33
CA THR A 616 7.43 16.82 -55.04
C THR A 616 6.82 16.25 -56.32
N VAL A 617 6.93 14.94 -56.50
CA VAL A 617 5.97 14.24 -57.34
C VAL A 617 5.21 13.25 -56.46
N ILE A 618 4.10 13.69 -55.89
CA ILE A 618 3.09 12.76 -55.34
C ILE A 618 2.39 12.13 -56.54
N LYS A 619 2.75 10.88 -56.88
CA LYS A 619 1.91 10.12 -57.81
C LYS A 619 0.71 9.58 -57.07
N PRO A 620 -0.52 9.85 -57.53
CA PRO A 620 -1.70 9.28 -56.93
C PRO A 620 -1.75 7.76 -57.12
N LEU A 621 -2.04 7.04 -56.05
CA LEU A 621 -2.36 5.62 -56.10
C LEU A 621 -3.58 5.41 -57.01
N ARG A 622 -3.41 4.64 -58.09
CA ARG A 622 -4.55 4.02 -58.75
C ARG A 622 -5.00 2.83 -57.93
N LYS A 623 -6.35 2.72 -57.76
CA LYS A 623 -7.07 1.64 -57.09
C LYS A 623 -6.66 0.27 -57.59
#